data_073e09173645acf10b634763d97149a2
#
_entry.id   073e09173645acf10b634763d97149a2
#
_cell.length_a   1.000
_cell.length_b   1.000
_cell.length_c   1.000
_cell.angle_alpha   90.00
_cell.angle_beta   90.00
_cell.angle_gamma   90.00
#
_symmetry.space_group_name_H-M   'P 1'
#
loop_
_entity.id
_entity.type
_entity.pdbx_description
1 polymer ?
#
loop_
_entity_poly.entity_id
_entity_poly.type
_entity_poly.pdbx_seq_one_letter_code
_entity_poly.pdbx_strand_id
1 'polypeptide(L)'
;MKRSGFLSLLLLAACGGNPPADWQLNSVAAMNAFQQDYLIGDTKTADLEFARLKNEISATGRGDLMARAELVRCAARAASLEFDDCPGFAALRADAGPEELAYYEFLSGRAERAASDAPLSRLVAAGVQFKSGKITPDGISGAIDIASAQGWRRPLLAWLGVQEKRAEAAGDGAALERIRRRIGLVSGKS
;
A
#
# COMPACT_ATOMS: atom_id res chain seq x y z
N MET A 1 -1.66 68.66 25.63
CA MET A 1 -0.98 67.36 25.47
C MET A 1 -1.93 66.43 24.79
N LYS A 2 -1.77 66.26 23.43
CA LYS A 2 -2.62 65.39 22.61
C LYS A 2 -1.90 64.06 22.43
N ARG A 3 -2.45 62.94 22.94
CA ARG A 3 -1.98 61.58 22.70
C ARG A 3 -2.66 61.03 21.46
N SER A 4 -1.94 60.97 20.35
CA SER A 4 -2.37 60.25 19.15
C SER A 4 -2.13 58.76 19.36
N GLY A 5 -3.21 57.95 19.46
CA GLY A 5 -3.17 56.51 19.43
C GLY A 5 -3.01 56.03 18.00
N PHE A 6 -1.89 55.39 17.71
CA PHE A 6 -1.65 54.71 16.40
C PHE A 6 -2.30 53.34 16.45
N LEU A 7 -3.42 53.18 15.76
CA LEU A 7 -4.11 51.91 15.63
C LEU A 7 -3.43 51.08 14.51
N SER A 8 -2.52 50.16 14.88
CA SER A 8 -1.93 49.24 13.94
C SER A 8 -2.93 48.20 13.46
N LEU A 9 -3.41 48.35 12.23
CA LEU A 9 -4.23 47.34 11.55
C LEU A 9 -3.31 46.17 11.13
N LEU A 10 -3.37 45.05 11.86
CA LEU A 10 -2.76 43.78 11.50
C LEU A 10 -3.60 43.17 10.34
N LEU A 11 -3.11 43.31 9.11
CA LEU A 11 -3.60 42.58 7.95
C LEU A 11 -3.20 41.10 8.10
N LEU A 12 -4.11 40.28 8.56
CA LEU A 12 -4.04 38.81 8.45
C LEU A 12 -4.15 38.46 6.96
N ALA A 13 -3.02 38.29 6.28
CA ALA A 13 -2.97 37.66 4.98
C ALA A 13 -3.33 36.18 5.16
N ALA A 14 -4.62 35.86 4.98
CA ALA A 14 -5.07 34.50 4.84
C ALA A 14 -4.45 33.93 3.56
N CYS A 15 -3.51 33.00 3.68
CA CYS A 15 -3.02 32.18 2.57
C CYS A 15 -4.16 31.23 2.14
N GLY A 16 -5.16 31.77 1.44
CA GLY A 16 -6.23 31.00 0.82
C GLY A 16 -5.74 30.43 -0.52
N GLY A 17 -5.12 29.26 -0.51
CA GLY A 17 -4.99 28.47 -1.73
C GLY A 17 -6.39 28.03 -2.19
N ASN A 18 -6.60 27.91 -3.50
CA ASN A 18 -7.84 27.34 -4.03
C ASN A 18 -8.06 25.94 -3.41
N PRO A 19 -9.29 25.61 -2.97
CA PRO A 19 -9.57 24.27 -2.49
C PRO A 19 -9.28 23.24 -3.61
N PRO A 20 -8.83 22.02 -3.24
CA PRO A 20 -8.64 20.96 -4.21
C PRO A 20 -9.95 20.68 -4.96
N ALA A 21 -9.86 20.36 -6.25
CA ALA A 21 -11.02 19.99 -7.04
C ALA A 21 -11.64 18.67 -6.49
N ASP A 22 -12.94 18.49 -6.63
CA ASP A 22 -13.68 17.35 -6.09
C ASP A 22 -13.10 16.00 -6.53
N TRP A 23 -12.70 15.89 -7.79
CA TRP A 23 -12.08 14.66 -8.29
C TRP A 23 -10.78 14.29 -7.56
N GLN A 24 -10.01 15.27 -7.09
CA GLN A 24 -8.78 15.02 -6.32
C GLN A 24 -9.11 14.44 -4.94
N LEU A 25 -10.09 15.03 -4.26
CA LEU A 25 -10.56 14.54 -2.96
C LEU A 25 -11.16 13.14 -3.09
N ASN A 26 -12.00 12.94 -4.09
CA ASN A 26 -12.64 11.66 -4.38
C ASN A 26 -11.60 10.58 -4.74
N SER A 27 -10.59 10.91 -5.55
CA SER A 27 -9.52 9.97 -5.91
C SER A 27 -8.71 9.54 -4.69
N VAL A 28 -8.35 10.47 -3.80
CA VAL A 28 -7.64 10.14 -2.55
C VAL A 28 -8.50 9.26 -1.66
N ALA A 29 -9.78 9.58 -1.50
CA ALA A 29 -10.71 8.78 -0.69
C ALA A 29 -10.87 7.36 -1.25
N ALA A 30 -11.09 7.21 -2.55
CA ALA A 30 -11.22 5.92 -3.22
C ALA A 30 -9.93 5.10 -3.17
N MET A 31 -8.75 5.73 -3.31
CA MET A 31 -7.46 5.06 -3.17
C MET A 31 -7.26 4.49 -1.76
N ASN A 32 -7.57 5.29 -0.73
CA ASN A 32 -7.45 4.85 0.66
C ASN A 32 -8.43 3.72 0.98
N ALA A 33 -9.67 3.81 0.52
CA ALA A 33 -10.68 2.76 0.66
C ALA A 33 -10.24 1.48 -0.04
N PHE A 34 -9.78 1.56 -1.30
CA PHE A 34 -9.23 0.42 -2.02
C PHE A 34 -8.12 -0.29 -1.22
N GLN A 35 -7.13 0.46 -0.72
CA GLN A 35 -6.02 -0.12 0.03
C GLN A 35 -6.51 -0.82 1.30
N GLN A 36 -7.39 -0.17 2.06
CA GLN A 36 -7.94 -0.72 3.28
C GLN A 36 -8.71 -2.01 3.02
N ASP A 37 -9.67 -1.98 2.08
CA ASP A 37 -10.54 -3.11 1.78
C ASP A 37 -9.76 -4.29 1.20
N TYR A 38 -8.79 -4.01 0.33
CA TYR A 38 -7.90 -5.02 -0.21
C TYR A 38 -7.09 -5.71 0.89
N LEU A 39 -6.48 -4.95 1.80
CA LEU A 39 -5.61 -5.48 2.85
C LEU A 39 -6.39 -6.24 3.94
N ILE A 40 -7.61 -5.83 4.26
CA ILE A 40 -8.47 -6.61 5.17
C ILE A 40 -9.07 -7.86 4.51
N GLY A 41 -8.97 -7.99 3.18
CA GLY A 41 -9.41 -9.16 2.41
C GLY A 41 -10.82 -9.03 1.82
N ASP A 42 -11.44 -7.86 1.83
CA ASP A 42 -12.69 -7.58 1.10
C ASP A 42 -12.39 -7.23 -0.36
N THR A 43 -12.17 -8.27 -1.18
CA THR A 43 -11.84 -8.11 -2.59
C THR A 43 -12.95 -7.39 -3.37
N LYS A 44 -14.22 -7.69 -3.06
CA LYS A 44 -15.33 -7.11 -3.80
C LYS A 44 -15.42 -5.60 -3.61
N THR A 45 -15.33 -5.13 -2.37
CA THR A 45 -15.36 -3.70 -2.07
C THR A 45 -14.10 -3.01 -2.59
N ALA A 46 -12.93 -3.64 -2.44
CA ALA A 46 -11.69 -3.12 -3.00
C ALA A 46 -11.76 -2.90 -4.52
N ASP A 47 -12.31 -3.85 -5.27
CA ASP A 47 -12.47 -3.73 -6.73
C ASP A 47 -13.43 -2.58 -7.10
N LEU A 48 -14.50 -2.37 -6.34
CA LEU A 48 -15.42 -1.26 -6.54
C LEU A 48 -14.75 0.10 -6.28
N GLU A 49 -13.98 0.22 -5.19
CA GLU A 49 -13.27 1.46 -4.87
C GLU A 49 -12.14 1.73 -5.88
N PHE A 50 -11.45 0.70 -6.37
CA PHE A 50 -10.47 0.87 -7.43
C PHE A 50 -11.10 1.31 -8.76
N ALA A 51 -12.27 0.78 -9.11
CA ALA A 51 -13.02 1.23 -10.28
C ALA A 51 -13.48 2.69 -10.13
N ARG A 52 -13.94 3.09 -8.93
CA ARG A 52 -14.29 4.48 -8.62
C ARG A 52 -13.08 5.41 -8.78
N LEU A 53 -11.93 5.04 -8.21
CA LEU A 53 -10.68 5.78 -8.38
C LEU A 53 -10.34 6.01 -9.87
N LYS A 54 -10.42 4.94 -10.66
CA LYS A 54 -10.13 5.03 -12.10
C LYS A 54 -11.11 5.95 -12.83
N ASN A 55 -12.38 5.95 -12.47
CA ASN A 55 -13.39 6.85 -13.05
C ASN A 55 -13.08 8.32 -12.75
N GLU A 56 -12.71 8.66 -11.49
CA GLU A 56 -12.34 10.02 -11.11
C GLU A 56 -11.11 10.51 -11.91
N ILE A 57 -10.08 9.67 -12.03
CA ILE A 57 -8.86 10.01 -12.77
C ILE A 57 -9.14 10.11 -14.27
N SER A 58 -9.94 9.21 -14.84
CA SER A 58 -10.20 9.17 -16.28
C SER A 58 -10.87 10.43 -16.80
N ALA A 59 -11.71 11.08 -15.99
CA ALA A 59 -12.34 12.36 -16.32
C ALA A 59 -11.33 13.49 -16.55
N THR A 60 -10.08 13.34 -16.08
CA THR A 60 -9.01 14.33 -16.23
C THR A 60 -8.13 14.10 -17.44
N GLY A 61 -8.20 12.92 -18.07
CA GLY A 61 -7.28 12.52 -19.14
C GLY A 61 -5.82 12.32 -18.69
N ARG A 62 -5.55 12.28 -17.36
CA ARG A 62 -4.20 12.19 -16.77
C ARG A 62 -3.71 10.73 -16.72
N GLY A 63 -3.02 10.30 -17.79
CA GLY A 63 -2.41 8.96 -17.89
C GLY A 63 -1.36 8.71 -16.80
N ASP A 64 -0.60 9.72 -16.40
CA ASP A 64 0.37 9.65 -15.30
C ASP A 64 -0.26 9.29 -13.95
N LEU A 65 -1.42 9.89 -13.64
CA LEU A 65 -2.15 9.55 -12.41
C LEU A 65 -2.76 8.15 -12.49
N MET A 66 -3.22 7.73 -13.65
CA MET A 66 -3.72 6.37 -13.85
C MET A 66 -2.60 5.34 -13.68
N ALA A 67 -1.41 5.61 -14.24
CA ALA A 67 -0.22 4.77 -14.05
C ALA A 67 0.15 4.65 -12.56
N ARG A 68 0.11 5.76 -11.81
CA ARG A 68 0.33 5.77 -10.35
C ARG A 68 -0.70 4.92 -9.60
N ALA A 69 -1.99 5.02 -9.96
CA ALA A 69 -3.05 4.21 -9.35
C ALA A 69 -2.81 2.70 -9.55
N GLU A 70 -2.42 2.29 -10.77
CA GLU A 70 -2.11 0.88 -11.05
C GLU A 70 -0.86 0.40 -10.27
N LEU A 71 0.14 1.25 -10.06
CA LEU A 71 1.30 0.91 -9.22
C LEU A 71 0.93 0.74 -7.74
N VAL A 72 0.01 1.54 -7.22
CA VAL A 72 -0.49 1.36 -5.86
C VAL A 72 -1.21 0.02 -5.70
N ARG A 73 -1.99 -0.40 -6.71
CA ARG A 73 -2.61 -1.72 -6.74
C ARG A 73 -1.55 -2.83 -6.74
N CYS A 74 -0.53 -2.72 -7.59
CA CYS A 74 0.57 -3.68 -7.62
C CYS A 74 1.33 -3.74 -6.28
N ALA A 75 1.54 -2.60 -5.63
CA ALA A 75 2.19 -2.53 -4.32
C ALA A 75 1.38 -3.26 -3.23
N ALA A 76 0.06 -3.04 -3.17
CA ALA A 76 -0.81 -3.74 -2.23
C ALA A 76 -0.79 -5.26 -2.44
N ARG A 77 -0.74 -5.70 -3.71
CA ARG A 77 -0.60 -7.11 -4.07
C ARG A 77 0.77 -7.67 -3.64
N ALA A 78 1.86 -6.95 -3.92
CA ALA A 78 3.20 -7.35 -3.50
C ALA A 78 3.32 -7.49 -1.97
N ALA A 79 2.70 -6.58 -1.20
CA ALA A 79 2.62 -6.66 0.26
C ALA A 79 1.91 -7.94 0.74
N SER A 80 1.00 -8.48 -0.06
CA SER A 80 0.22 -9.70 0.19
C SER A 80 0.79 -10.94 -0.53
N LEU A 81 2.00 -10.86 -1.06
CA LEU A 81 2.69 -11.92 -1.80
C LEU A 81 1.94 -12.40 -3.06
N GLU A 82 1.08 -11.55 -3.61
CA GLU A 82 0.42 -11.77 -4.89
C GLU A 82 1.21 -11.06 -5.98
N PHE A 83 2.04 -11.80 -6.72
CA PHE A 83 2.91 -11.23 -7.75
C PHE A 83 2.32 -11.42 -9.14
N ASP A 84 2.18 -10.32 -9.85
CA ASP A 84 1.97 -10.26 -11.28
C ASP A 84 2.95 -9.23 -11.89
N ASP A 85 2.98 -9.13 -13.21
CA ASP A 85 3.84 -8.16 -13.89
C ASP A 85 3.17 -6.78 -14.03
N CYS A 86 2.28 -6.43 -13.12
CA CYS A 86 1.54 -5.17 -13.10
C CYS A 86 0.91 -4.81 -14.46
N PRO A 87 0.02 -5.63 -15.02
CA PRO A 87 -0.45 -5.46 -16.40
C PRO A 87 -1.15 -4.12 -16.62
N GLY A 88 -1.86 -3.58 -15.62
CA GLY A 88 -2.48 -2.26 -15.69
C GLY A 88 -1.46 -1.14 -15.86
N PHE A 89 -0.33 -1.21 -15.15
CA PHE A 89 0.76 -0.25 -15.32
C PHE A 89 1.48 -0.44 -16.66
N ALA A 90 1.68 -1.68 -17.09
CA ALA A 90 2.38 -1.96 -18.36
C ALA A 90 1.71 -1.26 -19.55
N ALA A 91 0.37 -1.21 -19.57
CA ALA A 91 -0.41 -0.52 -20.59
C ALA A 91 -0.26 1.02 -20.57
N LEU A 92 0.12 1.58 -19.42
CA LEU A 92 0.24 3.04 -19.18
C LEU A 92 1.70 3.50 -19.05
N ARG A 93 2.66 2.61 -19.33
CA ARG A 93 4.08 2.88 -19.13
C ARG A 93 4.59 4.10 -19.90
N ALA A 94 4.02 4.38 -21.05
CA ALA A 94 4.37 5.54 -21.87
C ALA A 94 3.97 6.87 -21.24
N ASP A 95 2.93 6.86 -20.40
CA ASP A 95 2.42 8.06 -19.70
C ASP A 95 3.06 8.25 -18.32
N ALA A 96 3.83 7.26 -17.85
CA ALA A 96 4.43 7.26 -16.54
C ALA A 96 5.64 8.20 -16.45
N GLY A 97 5.73 8.95 -15.34
CA GLY A 97 6.88 9.78 -15.05
C GLY A 97 8.08 8.97 -14.50
N PRO A 98 9.23 9.65 -14.32
CA PRO A 98 10.45 8.99 -13.82
C PRO A 98 10.27 8.30 -12.45
N GLU A 99 9.45 8.88 -11.57
CA GLU A 99 9.18 8.31 -10.24
C GLU A 99 8.36 7.00 -10.34
N GLU A 100 7.33 6.98 -11.18
CA GLU A 100 6.51 5.80 -11.43
C GLU A 100 7.34 4.68 -12.07
N LEU A 101 8.18 5.01 -13.04
CA LEU A 101 9.09 4.06 -13.68
C LEU A 101 10.07 3.47 -12.66
N ALA A 102 10.71 4.31 -11.83
CA ALA A 102 11.62 3.85 -10.78
C ALA A 102 10.91 2.96 -9.74
N TYR A 103 9.66 3.30 -9.38
CA TYR A 103 8.87 2.48 -8.46
C TYR A 103 8.47 1.14 -9.07
N TYR A 104 8.15 1.10 -10.36
CA TYR A 104 7.90 -0.15 -11.08
C TYR A 104 9.15 -1.06 -11.12
N GLU A 105 10.34 -0.49 -11.36
CA GLU A 105 11.59 -1.26 -11.31
C GLU A 105 11.83 -1.85 -9.91
N PHE A 106 11.51 -1.09 -8.84
CA PHE A 106 11.55 -1.60 -7.47
C PHE A 106 10.55 -2.74 -7.26
N LEU A 107 9.27 -2.58 -7.60
CA LEU A 107 8.23 -3.63 -7.44
C LEU A 107 8.57 -4.91 -8.23
N SER A 108 9.28 -4.75 -9.33
CA SER A 108 9.77 -5.87 -10.15
C SER A 108 10.98 -6.58 -9.56
N GLY A 109 11.59 -6.03 -8.50
CA GLY A 109 12.81 -6.55 -7.88
C GLY A 109 14.11 -6.23 -8.64
N ARG A 110 14.04 -5.35 -9.65
CA ARG A 110 15.19 -4.91 -10.45
C ARG A 110 15.95 -3.72 -9.88
N ALA A 111 15.34 -2.98 -8.97
CA ALA A 111 15.96 -1.86 -8.27
C ALA A 111 15.76 -1.98 -6.77
N GLU A 112 16.69 -1.40 -6.01
CA GLU A 112 16.55 -1.26 -4.56
C GLU A 112 15.90 0.09 -4.23
N ARG A 113 15.04 0.11 -3.22
CA ARG A 113 14.42 1.31 -2.69
C ARG A 113 14.30 1.19 -1.18
N ALA A 114 14.70 2.22 -0.47
CA ALA A 114 14.45 2.31 0.96
C ALA A 114 12.94 2.39 1.24
N ALA A 115 12.47 1.56 2.16
CA ALA A 115 11.11 1.67 2.66
C ALA A 115 10.99 2.92 3.54
N SER A 116 9.86 3.60 3.47
CA SER A 116 9.50 4.58 4.50
C SER A 116 9.04 3.85 5.77
N ASP A 117 8.89 4.58 6.88
CA ASP A 117 8.41 4.01 8.15
C ASP A 117 6.92 3.60 8.11
N ALA A 118 6.19 3.98 7.06
CA ALA A 118 4.80 3.60 6.89
C ALA A 118 4.64 2.07 6.81
N PRO A 119 3.70 1.48 7.57
CA PRO A 119 3.51 0.04 7.64
C PRO A 119 3.38 -0.65 6.28
N LEU A 120 2.58 -0.07 5.37
CA LEU A 120 2.40 -0.63 4.03
C LEU A 120 3.70 -0.58 3.20
N SER A 121 4.47 0.52 3.28
CA SER A 121 5.75 0.64 2.58
C SER A 121 6.74 -0.45 3.01
N ARG A 122 6.79 -0.74 4.31
CA ARG A 122 7.63 -1.82 4.86
C ARG A 122 7.17 -3.20 4.40
N LEU A 123 5.85 -3.46 4.36
CA LEU A 123 5.31 -4.72 3.83
C LEU A 123 5.59 -4.90 2.33
N VAL A 124 5.46 -3.83 1.53
CA VAL A 124 5.81 -3.86 0.10
C VAL A 124 7.28 -4.21 -0.07
N ALA A 125 8.18 -3.57 0.69
CA ALA A 125 9.61 -3.88 0.64
C ALA A 125 9.91 -5.34 1.02
N ALA A 126 9.26 -5.86 2.06
CA ALA A 126 9.36 -7.28 2.42
C ALA A 126 8.86 -8.19 1.30
N GLY A 127 7.74 -7.86 0.65
CA GLY A 127 7.21 -8.60 -0.50
C GLY A 127 8.18 -8.63 -1.67
N VAL A 128 8.81 -7.50 -2.01
CA VAL A 128 9.85 -7.42 -3.06
C VAL A 128 11.07 -8.26 -2.69
N GLN A 129 11.52 -8.22 -1.43
CA GLN A 129 12.61 -9.08 -0.95
C GLN A 129 12.25 -10.56 -1.03
N PHE A 130 11.01 -10.92 -0.71
CA PHE A 130 10.52 -12.29 -0.86
C PHE A 130 10.52 -12.74 -2.31
N LYS A 131 9.97 -11.93 -3.23
CA LYS A 131 9.95 -12.21 -4.68
C LYS A 131 11.38 -12.45 -5.23
N SER A 132 12.35 -11.68 -4.75
CA SER A 132 13.75 -11.76 -5.19
C SER A 132 14.59 -12.78 -4.41
N GLY A 133 14.00 -13.56 -3.48
CA GLY A 133 14.70 -14.54 -2.67
C GLY A 133 15.67 -13.95 -1.63
N LYS A 134 15.56 -12.66 -1.34
CA LYS A 134 16.43 -11.92 -0.41
C LYS A 134 15.85 -11.76 1.00
N ILE A 135 14.61 -12.22 1.24
CA ILE A 135 13.95 -12.07 2.54
C ILE A 135 14.62 -12.93 3.62
N THR A 136 14.85 -12.36 4.79
CA THR A 136 15.40 -13.05 5.96
C THR A 136 14.29 -13.60 6.85
N PRO A 137 14.58 -14.55 7.78
CA PRO A 137 13.64 -14.98 8.81
C PRO A 137 13.06 -13.83 9.62
N ASP A 138 13.88 -12.87 10.01
CA ASP A 138 13.45 -11.67 10.75
C ASP A 138 12.56 -10.76 9.89
N GLY A 139 12.86 -10.67 8.59
CA GLY A 139 12.01 -9.95 7.64
C GLY A 139 10.61 -10.56 7.54
N ILE A 140 10.50 -11.89 7.53
CA ILE A 140 9.22 -12.61 7.55
C ILE A 140 8.46 -12.34 8.86
N SER A 141 9.14 -12.44 10.00
CA SER A 141 8.53 -12.15 11.31
C SER A 141 8.05 -10.70 11.39
N GLY A 142 8.88 -9.75 10.97
CA GLY A 142 8.52 -8.32 10.93
C GLY A 142 7.32 -8.04 10.02
N ALA A 143 7.20 -8.71 8.87
CA ALA A 143 6.04 -8.58 8.00
C ALA A 143 4.76 -9.11 8.65
N ILE A 144 4.84 -10.24 9.35
CA ILE A 144 3.73 -10.80 10.14
C ILE A 144 3.29 -9.83 11.24
N ASP A 145 4.25 -9.24 11.96
CA ASP A 145 3.97 -8.32 13.06
C ASP A 145 3.30 -7.04 12.56
N ILE A 146 3.79 -6.48 11.45
CA ILE A 146 3.18 -5.32 10.81
C ILE A 146 1.74 -5.63 10.39
N ALA A 147 1.52 -6.69 9.64
CA ALA A 147 0.19 -7.06 9.15
C ALA A 147 -0.78 -7.34 10.31
N SER A 148 -0.30 -7.98 11.38
CA SER A 148 -1.07 -8.26 12.60
C SER A 148 -1.45 -6.98 13.34
N ALA A 149 -0.50 -6.06 13.55
CA ALA A 149 -0.73 -4.80 14.25
C ALA A 149 -1.74 -3.89 13.50
N GLN A 150 -1.78 -3.98 12.17
CA GLN A 150 -2.70 -3.22 11.33
C GLN A 150 -4.06 -3.91 11.13
N GLY A 151 -4.25 -5.16 11.57
CA GLY A 151 -5.45 -5.95 11.28
C GLY A 151 -5.59 -6.31 9.80
N TRP A 152 -4.53 -6.28 9.02
CA TRP A 152 -4.53 -6.59 7.60
C TRP A 152 -4.51 -8.08 7.35
N ARG A 153 -5.70 -8.66 7.31
CA ARG A 153 -5.89 -10.11 7.23
C ARG A 153 -5.27 -10.76 6.01
N ARG A 154 -5.35 -10.12 4.83
CA ARG A 154 -4.82 -10.67 3.58
C ARG A 154 -3.30 -10.87 3.65
N PRO A 155 -2.46 -9.84 3.84
CA PRO A 155 -1.02 -10.06 3.98
C PRO A 155 -0.67 -10.92 5.19
N LEU A 156 -1.39 -10.82 6.32
CA LEU A 156 -1.14 -11.65 7.48
C LEU A 156 -1.25 -13.15 7.17
N LEU A 157 -2.29 -13.58 6.46
CA LEU A 157 -2.45 -14.97 6.03
C LEU A 157 -1.36 -15.40 5.06
N ALA A 158 -0.99 -14.54 4.12
CA ALA A 158 0.07 -14.82 3.15
C ALA A 158 1.43 -15.06 3.85
N TRP A 159 1.81 -14.16 4.76
CA TRP A 159 3.07 -14.26 5.49
C TRP A 159 3.09 -15.41 6.53
N LEU A 160 1.96 -15.69 7.18
CA LEU A 160 1.83 -16.88 8.04
C LEU A 160 1.99 -18.18 7.22
N GLY A 161 1.48 -18.23 5.98
CA GLY A 161 1.69 -19.35 5.07
C GLY A 161 3.15 -19.56 4.69
N VAL A 162 3.94 -18.48 4.53
CA VAL A 162 5.39 -18.57 4.33
C VAL A 162 6.06 -19.15 5.58
N GLN A 163 5.70 -18.66 6.77
CA GLN A 163 6.24 -19.14 8.04
C GLN A 163 5.88 -20.62 8.27
N GLU A 164 4.65 -21.04 7.93
CA GLU A 164 4.20 -22.43 7.99
C GLU A 164 5.09 -23.37 7.16
N LYS A 165 5.29 -23.01 5.88
CA LYS A 165 6.16 -23.81 4.99
C LYS A 165 7.59 -23.92 5.50
N ARG A 166 8.12 -22.88 6.12
CA ARG A 166 9.46 -22.89 6.71
C ARG A 166 9.53 -23.80 7.93
N ALA A 167 8.51 -23.79 8.81
CA ALA A 167 8.43 -24.70 9.95
C ALA A 167 8.30 -26.16 9.51
N GLU A 168 7.52 -26.43 8.47
CA GLU A 168 7.43 -27.77 7.86
C GLU A 168 8.81 -28.23 7.34
N ALA A 169 9.50 -27.39 6.57
CA ALA A 169 10.82 -27.71 6.03
C ALA A 169 11.90 -27.94 7.10
N ALA A 170 11.76 -27.26 8.26
CA ALA A 170 12.64 -27.43 9.42
C ALA A 170 12.27 -28.62 10.32
N GLY A 171 11.13 -29.27 10.11
CA GLY A 171 10.60 -30.32 11.00
C GLY A 171 10.17 -29.79 12.38
N ASP A 172 9.94 -28.48 12.55
CA ASP A 172 9.52 -27.89 13.83
C ASP A 172 8.00 -28.03 14.00
N GLY A 173 7.59 -29.20 14.50
CA GLY A 173 6.19 -29.52 14.74
C GLY A 173 5.50 -28.57 15.74
N ALA A 174 6.22 -28.11 16.77
CA ALA A 174 5.65 -27.20 17.76
C ALA A 174 5.40 -25.80 17.18
N ALA A 175 6.31 -25.27 16.35
CA ALA A 175 6.08 -24.04 15.62
C ALA A 175 4.91 -24.19 14.62
N LEU A 176 4.89 -25.29 13.88
CA LEU A 176 3.86 -25.58 12.88
C LEU A 176 2.45 -25.55 13.48
N GLU A 177 2.25 -26.22 14.62
CA GLU A 177 0.95 -26.20 15.33
C GLU A 177 0.56 -24.80 15.80
N ARG A 178 1.50 -24.01 16.33
CA ARG A 178 1.21 -22.62 16.73
C ARG A 178 0.79 -21.76 15.55
N ILE A 179 1.49 -21.89 14.41
CA ILE A 179 1.20 -21.12 13.20
C ILE A 179 -0.16 -21.51 12.64
N ARG A 180 -0.48 -22.81 12.58
CA ARG A 180 -1.78 -23.31 12.09
C ARG A 180 -2.96 -22.84 12.94
N ARG A 181 -2.83 -22.83 14.26
CA ARG A 181 -3.84 -22.23 15.13
C ARG A 181 -4.04 -20.75 14.83
N ARG A 182 -2.96 -20.01 14.62
CA ARG A 182 -3.04 -18.57 14.27
C ARG A 182 -3.72 -18.34 12.92
N ILE A 183 -3.40 -19.16 11.91
CA ILE A 183 -4.07 -19.15 10.61
C ILE A 183 -5.57 -19.44 10.77
N GLY A 184 -5.94 -20.44 11.58
CA GLY A 184 -7.32 -20.76 11.88
C GLY A 184 -8.11 -19.58 12.45
N LEU A 185 -7.55 -18.88 13.45
CA LEU A 185 -8.15 -17.68 14.04
C LEU A 185 -8.34 -16.56 13.00
N VAL A 186 -7.30 -16.26 12.21
CA VAL A 186 -7.34 -15.19 11.22
C VAL A 186 -8.30 -15.48 10.07
N SER A 187 -8.42 -16.75 9.66
CA SER A 187 -9.31 -17.19 8.59
C SER A 187 -10.76 -17.42 9.01
N GLY A 188 -11.06 -17.33 10.33
CA GLY A 188 -12.41 -17.62 10.86
C GLY A 188 -12.79 -19.10 10.80
N LYS A 189 -11.80 -20.00 10.77
CA LYS A 189 -11.98 -21.49 10.75
C LYS A 189 -11.55 -22.11 12.07
N SER A 190 -11.77 -21.41 13.19
CA SER A 190 -11.50 -21.91 14.54
C SER A 190 -12.61 -22.80 15.06
#